data_792b5bba0482447b7078661ccdc35b13
#
_entry.id   792b5bba0482447b7078661ccdc35b13
#
_cell.length_a   1.000
_cell.length_b   1.000
_cell.length_c   1.000
_cell.angle_alpha   90.00
_cell.angle_beta   90.00
_cell.angle_gamma   90.00
#
_symmetry.space_group_name_H-M   'P 1'
#
loop_
_entity.id
_entity.type
_entity.pdbx_description
1 polymer ?
#
loop_
_entity_poly.entity_id
_entity_poly.type
_entity_poly.pdbx_seq_one_letter_code
_entity_poly.pdbx_strand_id
1 'polypeptide(L)'
;KIKDNYVSKNFGGKFFSPKDALLIGEIRESIEQVNNLNEKERAILIASLLYSADKAANTVGHYDAYIKGHIIPDHFRFELIKPYKTTATVEIYRQNANILAKEIQSDIVYIDPPYNSRQYSRFYHILENIATWKKPKLYGVALKPEPENMSDYCRNSALSAFSKLIND
;
A
#
# COMPACT_ATOMS: atom_id res chain seq x y z
N LYS A 1 25.16 -3.46 -15.29
CA LYS A 1 24.70 -2.33 -14.42
C LYS A 1 23.18 -2.36 -14.39
N ILE A 2 22.57 -2.46 -13.21
CA ILE A 2 21.13 -2.29 -13.01
C ILE A 2 20.78 -0.86 -13.41
N LYS A 3 19.73 -0.68 -14.22
CA LYS A 3 19.30 0.64 -14.68
C LYS A 3 18.33 1.23 -13.65
N ASP A 4 18.37 2.55 -13.52
CA ASP A 4 17.38 3.28 -12.72
C ASP A 4 15.94 2.94 -13.15
N ASN A 5 15.10 2.70 -12.17
CA ASN A 5 13.68 2.40 -12.34
C ASN A 5 12.80 3.45 -11.64
N TYR A 6 11.48 3.26 -11.69
CA TYR A 6 10.53 4.20 -11.09
C TYR A 6 10.76 4.40 -9.59
N VAL A 7 11.04 3.33 -8.83
CA VAL A 7 11.24 3.40 -7.38
C VAL A 7 12.55 4.12 -7.04
N SER A 8 13.66 3.76 -7.70
CA SER A 8 14.97 4.39 -7.45
C SER A 8 14.97 5.88 -7.76
N LYS A 9 14.35 6.29 -8.87
CA LYS A 9 14.30 7.70 -9.30
C LYS A 9 13.47 8.58 -8.37
N ASN A 10 12.38 8.05 -7.82
CA ASN A 10 11.45 8.85 -7.03
C ASN A 10 11.72 8.75 -5.53
N PHE A 11 12.00 7.55 -5.01
CA PHE A 11 12.02 7.26 -3.58
C PHE A 11 13.42 6.96 -3.03
N GLY A 12 14.43 6.72 -3.89
CA GLY A 12 15.81 6.52 -3.49
C GLY A 12 16.43 7.74 -2.82
N GLY A 13 17.17 7.54 -1.74
CA GLY A 13 17.77 8.61 -0.94
C GLY A 13 16.77 9.42 -0.09
N LYS A 14 15.52 8.98 -0.03
CA LYS A 14 14.44 9.62 0.75
C LYS A 14 13.73 8.58 1.62
N PHE A 15 12.88 7.76 1.02
CA PHE A 15 12.13 6.70 1.71
C PHE A 15 12.89 5.38 1.78
N PHE A 16 13.83 5.17 0.91
CA PHE A 16 14.72 3.99 0.88
C PHE A 16 16.15 4.44 0.60
N SER A 17 17.13 3.60 0.96
CA SER A 17 18.48 3.83 0.44
C SER A 17 18.46 3.78 -1.11
N PRO A 18 19.42 4.40 -1.80
CA PRO A 18 19.49 4.33 -3.27
C PRO A 18 19.54 2.89 -3.79
N LYS A 19 20.26 2.02 -3.11
CA LYS A 19 20.39 0.60 -3.47
C LYS A 19 19.11 -0.18 -3.21
N ASP A 20 18.48 0.01 -2.06
CA ASP A 20 17.23 -0.66 -1.72
C ASP A 20 16.10 -0.25 -2.67
N ALA A 21 15.98 1.04 -2.98
CA ALA A 21 15.02 1.55 -3.95
C ALA A 21 15.20 0.92 -5.35
N LEU A 22 16.47 0.74 -5.76
CA LEU A 22 16.80 0.10 -7.02
C LEU A 22 16.35 -1.37 -7.04
N LEU A 23 16.67 -2.13 -5.98
CA LEU A 23 16.29 -3.54 -5.85
C LEU A 23 14.77 -3.73 -5.77
N ILE A 24 14.07 -2.90 -4.98
CA ILE A 24 12.61 -2.93 -4.87
C ILE A 24 11.96 -2.77 -6.25
N GLY A 25 12.40 -1.76 -7.00
CA GLY A 25 11.86 -1.51 -8.33
C GLY A 25 12.21 -2.61 -9.33
N GLU A 26 13.41 -3.19 -9.28
CA GLU A 26 13.82 -4.30 -10.14
C GLU A 26 12.99 -5.56 -9.89
N ILE A 27 12.79 -5.93 -8.61
CA ILE A 27 11.93 -7.06 -8.26
C ILE A 27 10.50 -6.81 -8.74
N ARG A 28 9.99 -5.59 -8.57
CA ARG A 28 8.63 -5.26 -9.02
C ARG A 28 8.47 -5.36 -10.54
N GLU A 29 9.44 -4.86 -11.31
CA GLU A 29 9.48 -5.03 -12.77
C GLU A 29 9.56 -6.53 -13.14
N SER A 30 10.40 -7.29 -12.45
CA SER A 30 10.53 -8.72 -12.71
C SER A 30 9.22 -9.48 -12.49
N ILE A 31 8.45 -9.14 -11.45
CA ILE A 31 7.12 -9.73 -11.21
C ILE A 31 6.16 -9.46 -12.38
N GLU A 32 6.23 -8.26 -13.00
CA GLU A 32 5.40 -7.95 -14.18
C GLU A 32 5.81 -8.76 -15.42
N GLN A 33 7.09 -9.08 -15.56
CA GLN A 33 7.62 -9.78 -16.74
C GLN A 33 7.41 -11.30 -16.70
N VAL A 34 7.09 -11.88 -15.54
CA VAL A 34 6.83 -13.32 -15.43
C VAL A 34 5.46 -13.66 -15.99
N ASN A 35 5.43 -14.34 -17.13
CA ASN A 35 4.20 -14.60 -17.88
C ASN A 35 3.30 -15.73 -17.31
N ASN A 36 3.86 -16.63 -16.49
CA ASN A 36 3.17 -17.85 -16.05
C ASN A 36 2.70 -17.81 -14.59
N LEU A 37 2.70 -16.65 -13.93
CA LEU A 37 2.18 -16.51 -12.58
C LEU A 37 0.64 -16.52 -12.61
N ASN A 38 0.05 -17.39 -11.81
CA ASN A 38 -1.38 -17.26 -11.51
C ASN A 38 -1.63 -16.09 -10.54
N GLU A 39 -2.90 -15.70 -10.36
CA GLU A 39 -3.27 -14.55 -9.52
C GLU A 39 -2.79 -14.67 -8.07
N LYS A 40 -2.85 -15.87 -7.48
CA LYS A 40 -2.41 -16.11 -6.10
C LYS A 40 -0.90 -15.98 -5.96
N GLU A 41 -0.14 -16.53 -6.90
CA GLU A 41 1.33 -16.43 -6.92
C GLU A 41 1.75 -14.97 -7.07
N ARG A 42 1.14 -14.24 -8.01
CA ARG A 42 1.39 -12.81 -8.18
C ARG A 42 1.06 -12.02 -6.91
N ALA A 43 -0.07 -12.28 -6.28
CA ALA A 43 -0.48 -11.63 -5.03
C ALA A 43 0.51 -11.91 -3.89
N ILE A 44 0.99 -13.15 -3.74
CA ILE A 44 1.99 -13.51 -2.73
C ILE A 44 3.31 -12.77 -2.98
N LEU A 45 3.79 -12.72 -4.22
CA LEU A 45 5.03 -12.01 -4.55
C LEU A 45 4.92 -10.50 -4.30
N ILE A 46 3.82 -9.88 -4.71
CA ILE A 46 3.58 -8.44 -4.45
C ILE A 46 3.47 -8.19 -2.94
N ALA A 47 2.68 -8.97 -2.21
CA ALA A 47 2.54 -8.81 -0.77
C ALA A 47 3.88 -9.01 -0.03
N SER A 48 4.70 -9.98 -0.48
CA SER A 48 6.05 -10.21 0.03
C SER A 48 6.97 -9.01 -0.22
N LEU A 49 6.87 -8.42 -1.41
CA LEU A 49 7.63 -7.23 -1.77
C LEU A 49 7.23 -6.02 -0.91
N LEU A 50 5.92 -5.80 -0.73
CA LEU A 50 5.41 -4.71 0.11
C LEU A 50 5.87 -4.85 1.57
N TYR A 51 5.73 -6.06 2.13
CA TYR A 51 6.18 -6.35 3.49
C TYR A 51 7.68 -6.13 3.67
N SER A 52 8.49 -6.59 2.71
CA SER A 52 9.93 -6.42 2.73
C SER A 52 10.36 -4.96 2.55
N ALA A 53 9.66 -4.22 1.68
CA ALA A 53 9.92 -2.80 1.44
C ALA A 53 9.56 -1.96 2.68
N ASP A 54 8.43 -2.25 3.33
CA ASP A 54 8.01 -1.54 4.54
C ASP A 54 9.01 -1.67 5.67
N LYS A 55 9.58 -2.85 5.87
CA LYS A 55 10.68 -3.07 6.85
C LYS A 55 11.94 -2.24 6.58
N ALA A 56 12.22 -1.93 5.33
CA ALA A 56 13.40 -1.17 4.92
C ALA A 56 13.13 0.35 4.80
N ALA A 57 11.88 0.76 5.02
CA ALA A 57 11.47 2.13 4.79
C ALA A 57 12.01 3.10 5.84
N ASN A 58 12.59 4.21 5.38
CA ASN A 58 13.06 5.32 6.19
C ASN A 58 11.90 6.23 6.60
N THR A 59 11.03 5.73 7.47
CA THR A 59 9.81 6.40 7.92
C THR A 59 9.58 6.22 9.43
N VAL A 60 8.58 6.92 9.95
CA VAL A 60 8.10 6.78 11.34
C VAL A 60 6.80 5.96 11.42
N GLY A 61 6.65 4.96 10.55
CA GLY A 61 5.49 4.09 10.49
C GLY A 61 4.42 4.53 9.47
N HIS A 62 4.69 5.56 8.68
CA HIS A 62 3.83 6.03 7.58
C HIS A 62 4.63 6.80 6.52
N TYR A 63 4.09 6.92 5.30
CA TYR A 63 4.79 7.53 4.17
C TYR A 63 4.44 9.01 3.93
N ASP A 64 3.87 9.68 4.91
CA ASP A 64 3.59 11.12 4.84
C ASP A 64 4.86 11.98 4.90
N ALA A 65 5.89 11.44 5.53
CA ALA A 65 7.22 12.04 5.62
C ALA A 65 8.30 10.94 5.74
N TYR A 66 9.52 11.30 5.36
CA TYR A 66 10.71 10.49 5.59
C TYR A 66 11.64 11.18 6.60
N ILE A 67 12.46 10.41 7.28
CA ILE A 67 13.43 10.94 8.25
C ILE A 67 14.59 11.57 7.46
N LYS A 68 14.97 12.80 7.84
CA LYS A 68 16.04 13.58 7.20
C LYS A 68 17.31 13.61 8.05
N GLY A 69 18.42 13.98 7.44
CA GLY A 69 19.65 14.32 8.17
C GLY A 69 20.55 13.13 8.52
N HIS A 70 20.32 11.95 7.95
CA HIS A 70 21.20 10.81 8.13
C HIS A 70 21.35 10.01 6.82
N ILE A 71 22.37 9.15 6.76
CA ILE A 71 22.56 8.19 5.68
C ILE A 71 21.60 7.04 5.92
N ILE A 72 20.77 6.74 4.93
CA ILE A 72 19.83 5.60 4.98
C ILE A 72 20.65 4.34 4.70
N PRO A 73 20.75 3.41 5.66
CA PRO A 73 21.49 2.17 5.45
C PRO A 73 20.72 1.20 4.55
N ASP A 74 21.44 0.30 3.89
CA ASP A 74 20.87 -0.76 3.06
C ASP A 74 20.31 -1.86 3.97
N HIS A 75 18.99 -1.99 4.00
CA HIS A 75 18.29 -2.97 4.85
C HIS A 75 17.36 -3.90 4.07
N PHE A 76 17.05 -3.56 2.83
CA PHE A 76 16.08 -4.33 2.06
C PHE A 76 16.56 -5.75 1.82
N ARG A 77 15.70 -6.69 2.24
CA ARG A 77 15.82 -8.12 1.92
C ARG A 77 14.45 -8.61 1.49
N PHE A 78 14.37 -9.15 0.29
CA PHE A 78 13.12 -9.75 -0.16
C PHE A 78 12.88 -11.05 0.60
N GLU A 79 11.80 -11.08 1.36
CA GLU A 79 11.36 -12.25 2.14
C GLU A 79 10.00 -12.70 1.64
N LEU A 80 9.91 -13.95 1.21
CA LEU A 80 8.63 -14.53 0.81
C LEU A 80 7.74 -14.74 2.04
N ILE A 81 6.59 -14.11 2.07
CA ILE A 81 5.60 -14.33 3.13
C ILE A 81 5.02 -15.73 3.02
N LYS A 82 4.75 -16.34 4.17
CA LYS A 82 4.07 -17.64 4.21
C LYS A 82 2.56 -17.41 4.31
N PRO A 83 1.78 -17.77 3.29
CA PRO A 83 0.33 -17.64 3.35
C PRO A 83 -0.25 -18.44 4.50
N TYR A 84 -1.24 -17.86 5.18
CA TYR A 84 -2.00 -18.59 6.19
C TYR A 84 -2.90 -19.63 5.50
N LYS A 85 -2.88 -20.87 6.02
CA LYS A 85 -3.76 -21.93 5.55
C LYS A 85 -5.02 -21.95 6.38
N THR A 86 -6.17 -21.86 5.75
CA THR A 86 -7.48 -21.95 6.37
C THR A 86 -8.40 -22.83 5.55
N THR A 87 -9.35 -23.47 6.22
CA THR A 87 -10.47 -24.19 5.58
C THR A 87 -11.69 -23.30 5.43
N ALA A 88 -11.65 -22.08 5.99
CA ALA A 88 -12.73 -21.11 5.84
C ALA A 88 -12.79 -20.55 4.43
N THR A 89 -13.99 -20.29 3.94
CA THR A 89 -14.21 -19.49 2.73
C THR A 89 -13.91 -18.02 3.06
N VAL A 90 -13.07 -17.38 2.26
CA VAL A 90 -12.68 -15.97 2.44
C VAL A 90 -13.08 -15.21 1.19
N GLU A 91 -13.87 -14.16 1.38
CA GLU A 91 -14.25 -13.22 0.33
C GLU A 91 -13.64 -11.85 0.61
N ILE A 92 -13.09 -11.21 -0.40
CA ILE A 92 -12.42 -9.90 -0.27
C ILE A 92 -13.11 -8.92 -1.21
N TYR A 93 -13.60 -7.83 -0.63
CA TYR A 93 -14.27 -6.76 -1.37
C TYR A 93 -13.45 -5.48 -1.32
N ARG A 94 -13.37 -4.76 -2.42
CA ARG A 94 -12.76 -3.44 -2.52
C ARG A 94 -13.78 -2.44 -3.07
N GLN A 95 -14.67 -2.00 -2.21
CA GLN A 95 -15.72 -1.04 -2.59
C GLN A 95 -16.10 -0.13 -1.41
N ASN A 96 -17.05 0.76 -1.63
CA ASN A 96 -17.57 1.62 -0.57
C ASN A 96 -18.28 0.78 0.49
N ALA A 97 -17.85 0.89 1.76
CA ALA A 97 -18.36 0.10 2.86
C ALA A 97 -19.87 0.29 3.09
N ASN A 98 -20.39 1.51 2.91
CA ASN A 98 -21.82 1.81 3.05
C ASN A 98 -22.68 1.20 1.92
N ILE A 99 -22.09 0.86 0.79
CA ILE A 99 -22.76 0.10 -0.27
C ILE A 99 -22.69 -1.38 0.07
N LEU A 100 -21.49 -1.88 0.39
CA LEU A 100 -21.26 -3.28 0.71
C LEU A 100 -22.12 -3.77 1.88
N ALA A 101 -22.30 -2.95 2.93
CA ALA A 101 -23.09 -3.30 4.09
C ALA A 101 -24.55 -3.68 3.76
N LYS A 102 -25.09 -3.18 2.64
CA LYS A 102 -26.43 -3.51 2.17
C LYS A 102 -26.50 -4.82 1.35
N GLU A 103 -25.36 -5.31 0.91
CA GLU A 103 -25.25 -6.44 -0.02
C GLU A 103 -24.85 -7.74 0.70
N ILE A 104 -24.24 -7.62 1.90
CA ILE A 104 -23.76 -8.76 2.67
C ILE A 104 -24.54 -8.95 3.97
N GLN A 105 -24.61 -10.21 4.43
CA GLN A 105 -25.16 -10.56 5.74
C GLN A 105 -24.10 -11.30 6.55
N SER A 106 -24.03 -11.03 7.83
CA SER A 106 -23.11 -11.69 8.74
C SER A 106 -23.64 -11.70 10.17
N ASP A 107 -23.23 -12.67 10.98
CA ASP A 107 -23.60 -12.76 12.39
C ASP A 107 -22.82 -11.75 13.25
N ILE A 108 -21.60 -11.40 12.81
CA ILE A 108 -20.72 -10.45 13.51
C ILE A 108 -20.06 -9.54 12.48
N VAL A 109 -20.05 -8.25 12.76
CA VAL A 109 -19.37 -7.23 11.95
C VAL A 109 -18.33 -6.52 12.81
N TYR A 110 -17.07 -6.50 12.34
CA TYR A 110 -16.02 -5.66 12.89
C TYR A 110 -15.85 -4.41 12.03
N ILE A 111 -16.05 -3.23 12.63
CA ILE A 111 -16.02 -1.95 11.93
C ILE A 111 -14.81 -1.14 12.39
N ASP A 112 -13.86 -0.91 11.49
CA ASP A 112 -12.62 -0.17 11.76
C ASP A 112 -12.34 0.87 10.65
N PRO A 113 -13.18 1.92 10.55
CA PRO A 113 -12.96 2.99 9.58
C PRO A 113 -11.79 3.89 10.02
N PRO A 114 -11.22 4.69 9.11
CA PRO A 114 -10.30 5.75 9.49
C PRO A 114 -10.92 6.68 10.54
N TYR A 115 -10.17 7.00 11.60
CA TYR A 115 -10.62 7.82 12.73
C TYR A 115 -10.00 9.23 12.77
N ASN A 116 -9.32 9.63 11.68
CA ASN A 116 -8.72 10.96 11.56
C ASN A 116 -8.81 11.47 10.12
N SER A 117 -8.43 12.72 9.90
CA SER A 117 -8.48 13.38 8.59
C SER A 117 -7.47 12.86 7.56
N ARG A 118 -6.63 11.88 7.92
CA ARG A 118 -5.56 11.37 7.06
C ARG A 118 -6.08 10.27 6.16
N GLN A 119 -6.09 10.56 4.88
CA GLN A 119 -6.50 9.61 3.84
C GLN A 119 -5.45 8.51 3.66
N TYR A 120 -5.82 7.25 3.80
CA TYR A 120 -4.90 6.12 3.68
C TYR A 120 -4.26 6.03 2.29
N SER A 121 -5.00 6.35 1.23
CA SER A 121 -4.47 6.44 -0.13
C SER A 121 -3.32 7.44 -0.29
N ARG A 122 -3.24 8.45 0.60
CA ARG A 122 -2.16 9.44 0.64
C ARG A 122 -1.13 9.17 1.72
N PHE A 123 -1.46 8.32 2.68
CA PHE A 123 -0.62 8.00 3.83
C PHE A 123 0.31 6.84 3.55
N TYR A 124 -0.16 5.89 2.70
CA TYR A 124 0.57 4.70 2.26
C TYR A 124 0.80 4.68 0.74
N HIS A 125 0.85 5.86 0.10
CA HIS A 125 0.91 6.01 -1.34
C HIS A 125 2.10 5.31 -2.01
N ILE A 126 3.23 5.17 -1.34
CA ILE A 126 4.40 4.49 -1.89
C ILE A 126 4.13 2.99 -2.02
N LEU A 127 3.59 2.36 -0.98
CA LEU A 127 3.22 0.96 -1.03
C LEU A 127 2.12 0.71 -2.06
N GLU A 128 1.13 1.60 -2.14
CA GLU A 128 0.08 1.54 -3.17
C GLU A 128 0.65 1.66 -4.59
N ASN A 129 1.63 2.54 -4.80
CA ASN A 129 2.30 2.68 -6.10
C ASN A 129 3.11 1.43 -6.47
N ILE A 130 3.77 0.80 -5.49
CA ILE A 130 4.48 -0.47 -5.71
C ILE A 130 3.47 -1.59 -5.98
N ALA A 131 2.36 -1.65 -5.26
CA ALA A 131 1.33 -2.66 -5.44
C ALA A 131 0.66 -2.58 -6.82
N THR A 132 0.16 -1.42 -7.18
CA THR A 132 -0.62 -1.22 -8.41
C THR A 132 0.24 -1.05 -9.66
N TRP A 133 1.48 -0.64 -9.49
CA TRP A 133 2.49 -0.38 -10.53
C TRP A 133 2.05 0.59 -11.62
N LYS A 134 1.15 1.52 -11.28
CA LYS A 134 0.63 2.56 -12.21
C LYS A 134 1.67 3.62 -12.57
N LYS A 135 2.72 3.76 -11.75
CA LYS A 135 3.81 4.74 -11.94
C LYS A 135 3.31 6.18 -12.12
N PRO A 136 2.43 6.69 -11.23
CA PRO A 136 1.85 8.01 -11.39
C PRO A 136 2.90 9.12 -11.31
N LYS A 137 2.55 10.30 -11.81
CA LYS A 137 3.31 11.52 -11.54
C LYS A 137 3.18 11.88 -10.07
N LEU A 138 4.28 12.30 -9.45
CA LEU A 138 4.37 12.58 -8.02
C LEU A 138 4.62 14.07 -7.76
N TYR A 139 4.08 14.56 -6.64
CA TYR A 139 4.10 15.97 -6.28
C TYR A 139 4.53 16.20 -4.84
N GLY A 140 5.10 17.37 -4.59
CA GLY A 140 5.49 17.83 -3.26
C GLY A 140 6.65 17.06 -2.65
N VAL A 141 7.00 17.39 -1.42
CA VAL A 141 8.14 16.82 -0.69
C VAL A 141 7.95 15.34 -0.37
N ALA A 142 6.72 14.95 -0.05
CA ALA A 142 6.37 13.56 0.28
C ALA A 142 6.10 12.71 -0.97
N LEU A 143 6.25 13.25 -2.18
CA LEU A 143 6.12 12.52 -3.44
C LEU A 143 4.78 11.81 -3.59
N LYS A 144 3.69 12.52 -3.33
CA LYS A 144 2.33 11.99 -3.41
C LYS A 144 1.77 12.08 -4.83
N PRO A 145 1.00 11.10 -5.29
CA PRO A 145 0.22 11.20 -6.52
C PRO A 145 -0.96 12.16 -6.35
N GLU A 146 -1.70 12.41 -7.42
CA GLU A 146 -3.00 13.06 -7.32
C GLU A 146 -3.93 12.31 -6.35
N PRO A 147 -4.82 13.02 -5.64
CA PRO A 147 -5.75 12.39 -4.70
C PRO A 147 -6.70 11.41 -5.41
N GLU A 148 -6.70 10.18 -4.97
CA GLU A 148 -7.62 9.12 -5.40
C GLU A 148 -8.24 8.45 -4.16
N ASN A 149 -9.41 7.83 -4.33
CA ASN A 149 -10.06 7.00 -3.31
C ASN A 149 -10.16 7.68 -1.93
N MET A 150 -10.64 8.93 -1.94
CA MET A 150 -10.75 9.73 -0.72
C MET A 150 -11.96 9.27 0.10
N SER A 151 -11.72 8.76 1.30
CA SER A 151 -12.75 8.26 2.21
C SER A 151 -13.52 9.39 2.90
N ASP A 152 -14.84 9.25 2.98
CA ASP A 152 -15.72 10.17 3.74
C ASP A 152 -15.48 10.06 5.26
N TYR A 153 -14.96 8.93 5.73
CA TYR A 153 -14.57 8.74 7.14
C TYR A 153 -13.36 9.60 7.57
N CYS A 154 -12.61 10.14 6.61
CA CYS A 154 -11.53 11.10 6.86
C CYS A 154 -11.94 12.56 6.66
N ARG A 155 -13.23 12.87 6.63
CA ARG A 155 -13.79 14.20 6.36
C ARG A 155 -14.77 14.61 7.45
N ASN A 156 -15.29 15.83 7.36
CA ASN A 156 -16.37 16.32 8.25
C ASN A 156 -17.65 15.49 8.14
N SER A 157 -17.83 14.73 7.06
CA SER A 157 -18.92 13.79 6.84
C SER A 157 -18.78 12.46 7.60
N ALA A 158 -17.69 12.23 8.33
CA ALA A 158 -17.38 10.94 8.97
C ALA A 158 -18.52 10.43 9.87
N LEU A 159 -19.07 11.29 10.72
CA LEU A 159 -20.18 10.91 11.61
C LEU A 159 -21.43 10.49 10.81
N SER A 160 -21.77 11.23 9.77
CA SER A 160 -22.90 10.90 8.90
C SER A 160 -22.69 9.61 8.14
N ALA A 161 -21.47 9.38 7.61
CA ALA A 161 -21.12 8.15 6.92
C ALA A 161 -21.18 6.93 7.86
N PHE A 162 -20.68 7.08 9.09
CA PHE A 162 -20.71 6.04 10.10
C PHE A 162 -22.14 5.73 10.57
N SER A 163 -22.95 6.76 10.83
CA SER A 163 -24.37 6.58 11.21
C SER A 163 -25.16 5.82 10.14
N LYS A 164 -24.91 6.11 8.87
CA LYS A 164 -25.52 5.35 7.77
C LYS A 164 -25.08 3.90 7.76
N LEU A 165 -23.77 3.63 7.95
CA LEU A 165 -23.25 2.27 7.95
C LEU A 165 -23.89 1.38 9.02
N ILE A 166 -24.20 1.96 10.20
CA ILE A 166 -24.80 1.19 11.31
C ILE A 166 -26.30 1.01 11.13
N ASN A 167 -26.97 1.92 10.44
CA ASN A 167 -28.44 1.87 10.24
C ASN A 167 -28.84 1.10 8.96
N ASP A 168 -27.92 0.85 8.07
CA ASP A 168 -28.12 0.06 6.85
C ASP A 168 -27.91 -1.43 7.12
#